data_d9929480a6a957411cf4605c76d92f37
#
_entry.id   d9929480a6a957411cf4605c76d92f37
#
_cell.length_a   1.000
_cell.length_b   1.000
_cell.length_c   1.000
_cell.angle_alpha   90.00
_cell.angle_beta   90.00
_cell.angle_gamma   90.00
#
_symmetry.space_group_name_H-M   'P 1'
#
loop_
_entity.id
_entity.type
_entity.pdbx_description
1 polymer ?
#
loop_
_entity_poly.entity_id
_entity_poly.type
_entity_poly.pdbx_seq_one_letter_code
_entity_poly.pdbx_strand_id
1 'polypeptide(L)'
;VGVSAGRAFTKGFDTTVVTFPLRYSFSPDLNRAFIIDAPISYLRNGGASSVVGSLGFGFRFPIQTSWSLTPMLRMGAGGSLDLCTAGSFASIGLTSVYNYKIQRYILSMTNYVGYFTTTNLWLTGVNFTYHLHNYIYKNGLSFRTCRGWRMGTRNVNFNVTFEDTYIARDHLFIRHYEEIGLSLTSDCLIPYWNDDCLSLKFSYQFGRKDYRGYFFNLTYQF
;
A
#
# COMPACT_ATOMS: atom_id res chain seq x y z
N VAL A 1 -7.45 10.32 1.60
CA VAL A 1 -8.47 9.35 1.14
C VAL A 1 -8.20 8.96 -0.31
N GLY A 2 -8.74 7.83 -0.76
CA GLY A 2 -8.54 7.40 -2.14
C GLY A 2 -9.37 6.18 -2.50
N VAL A 3 -9.18 5.72 -3.73
CA VAL A 3 -9.67 4.44 -4.21
C VAL A 3 -8.57 3.77 -5.02
N SER A 4 -8.38 2.48 -4.80
CA SER A 4 -7.49 1.64 -5.58
C SER A 4 -8.30 0.50 -6.17
N ALA A 5 -8.18 0.28 -7.45
CA ALA A 5 -8.80 -0.84 -8.14
C ALA A 5 -7.75 -1.58 -8.96
N GLY A 6 -7.81 -2.90 -8.96
CA GLY A 6 -6.88 -3.70 -9.71
C GLY A 6 -7.40 -5.09 -10.03
N ARG A 7 -6.73 -5.72 -10.98
CA ARG A 7 -7.00 -7.09 -11.37
C ARG A 7 -5.67 -7.83 -11.52
N ALA A 8 -5.57 -8.95 -10.84
CA ALA A 8 -4.40 -9.80 -10.86
C ALA A 8 -4.77 -11.17 -11.44
N PHE A 9 -3.87 -11.69 -12.26
CA PHE A 9 -4.02 -12.96 -12.95
C PHE A 9 -2.87 -13.87 -12.57
N THR A 10 -3.17 -15.12 -12.42
CA THR A 10 -2.18 -16.18 -12.32
C THR A 10 -2.78 -17.45 -12.92
N LYS A 11 -1.97 -18.46 -13.18
CA LYS A 11 -2.43 -19.70 -13.82
C LYS A 11 -3.60 -20.31 -13.03
N GLY A 12 -4.82 -20.20 -13.58
CA GLY A 12 -6.05 -20.74 -12.99
C GLY A 12 -6.80 -19.84 -12.00
N PHE A 13 -6.29 -18.62 -11.72
CA PHE A 13 -6.96 -17.68 -10.79
C PHE A 13 -6.98 -16.27 -11.37
N ASP A 14 -8.12 -15.62 -11.20
CA ASP A 14 -8.36 -14.23 -11.59
C ASP A 14 -8.93 -13.51 -10.37
N THR A 15 -8.21 -12.54 -9.86
CA THR A 15 -8.58 -11.80 -8.66
C THR A 15 -8.77 -10.33 -8.99
N THR A 16 -9.96 -9.82 -8.71
CA THR A 16 -10.24 -8.37 -8.74
C THR A 16 -10.17 -7.83 -7.32
N VAL A 17 -9.51 -6.70 -7.14
CA VAL A 17 -9.35 -6.03 -5.84
C VAL A 17 -9.80 -4.60 -5.97
N VAL A 18 -10.64 -4.15 -5.03
CA VAL A 18 -10.98 -2.73 -4.86
C VAL A 18 -10.67 -2.37 -3.41
N THR A 19 -9.85 -1.35 -3.20
CA THR A 19 -9.45 -0.90 -1.87
C THR A 19 -9.78 0.58 -1.69
N PHE A 20 -10.34 0.92 -0.54
CA PHE A 20 -10.51 2.28 -0.06
C PHE A 20 -9.44 2.55 1.01
N PRO A 21 -8.27 3.11 0.63
CA PRO A 21 -7.21 3.43 1.57
C PRO A 21 -7.60 4.70 2.34
N LEU A 22 -7.98 4.53 3.59
CA LEU A 22 -8.21 5.63 4.51
C LEU A 22 -6.94 5.82 5.34
N ARG A 23 -6.29 6.97 5.20
CA ARG A 23 -5.10 7.31 5.98
C ARG A 23 -5.24 8.72 6.52
N TYR A 24 -4.94 8.85 7.79
CA TYR A 24 -4.82 10.13 8.47
C TYR A 24 -3.40 10.26 9.04
N SER A 25 -2.78 11.41 8.82
CA SER A 25 -1.46 11.73 9.36
C SER A 25 -1.53 13.03 10.15
N PHE A 26 -1.15 12.96 11.40
CA PHE A 26 -1.01 14.12 12.28
C PHE A 26 0.47 14.39 12.52
N SER A 27 0.94 15.56 12.12
CA SER A 27 2.34 15.97 12.24
C SER A 27 2.46 17.07 13.30
N PRO A 28 2.91 16.74 14.54
CA PRO A 28 3.19 17.75 15.55
C PRO A 28 4.38 18.63 15.18
N ASP A 29 5.33 18.09 14.40
CA ASP A 29 6.51 18.76 13.87
C ASP A 29 6.66 18.45 12.38
N LEU A 30 7.42 19.28 11.63
CA LEU A 30 7.67 19.12 10.19
C LEU A 30 8.22 17.73 9.79
N ASN A 31 8.85 17.02 10.72
CA ASN A 31 9.55 15.77 10.45
C ASN A 31 8.95 14.54 11.14
N ARG A 32 8.04 14.72 12.08
CA ARG A 32 7.40 13.62 12.83
C ARG A 32 5.93 13.54 12.46
N ALA A 33 5.41 12.34 12.34
CA ALA A 33 4.00 12.14 12.07
C ALA A 33 3.46 10.90 12.76
N PHE A 34 2.31 11.03 13.42
CA PHE A 34 1.46 9.92 13.78
C PHE A 34 0.60 9.54 12.59
N ILE A 35 0.51 8.27 12.30
CA ILE A 35 -0.21 7.74 11.15
C ILE A 35 -1.26 6.78 11.64
N ILE A 36 -2.51 7.00 11.23
CA ILE A 36 -3.62 6.07 11.37
C ILE A 36 -4.01 5.62 9.98
N ASP A 37 -4.07 4.32 9.77
CA ASP A 37 -4.31 3.70 8.47
C ASP A 37 -5.45 2.69 8.61
N ALA A 38 -6.54 2.89 7.88
CA ALA A 38 -7.75 2.08 7.99
C ALA A 38 -8.28 1.66 6.61
N PRO A 39 -7.52 0.85 5.83
CA PRO A 39 -7.96 0.38 4.53
C PRO A 39 -9.11 -0.63 4.64
N ILE A 40 -10.07 -0.53 3.72
CA ILE A 40 -11.11 -1.52 3.48
C ILE A 40 -10.95 -2.03 2.07
N SER A 41 -10.87 -3.33 1.89
CA SER A 41 -10.68 -3.98 0.59
C SER A 41 -11.80 -4.97 0.30
N TYR A 42 -12.31 -4.91 -0.91
CA TYR A 42 -13.15 -5.93 -1.49
C TYR A 42 -12.32 -6.75 -2.49
N LEU A 43 -12.35 -8.06 -2.34
CA LEU A 43 -11.64 -8.99 -3.21
C LEU A 43 -12.65 -9.95 -3.83
N ARG A 44 -12.51 -10.20 -5.12
CA ARG A 44 -13.26 -11.22 -5.84
C ARG A 44 -12.29 -12.16 -6.54
N ASN A 45 -12.39 -13.44 -6.23
CA ASN A 45 -11.54 -14.49 -6.80
C ASN A 45 -12.45 -15.58 -7.40
N GLY A 46 -12.53 -15.63 -8.73
CA GLY A 46 -13.48 -16.50 -9.42
C GLY A 46 -14.92 -16.17 -9.04
N GLY A 47 -15.63 -17.14 -8.42
CA GLY A 47 -17.01 -16.99 -7.97
C GLY A 47 -17.17 -16.51 -6.53
N ALA A 48 -16.07 -16.43 -5.73
CA ALA A 48 -16.11 -16.07 -4.32
C ALA A 48 -15.69 -14.61 -4.09
N SER A 49 -16.38 -13.95 -3.19
CA SER A 49 -16.07 -12.58 -2.77
C SER A 49 -15.69 -12.53 -1.29
N SER A 50 -14.81 -11.60 -0.94
CA SER A 50 -14.40 -11.37 0.45
C SER A 50 -14.22 -9.88 0.71
N VAL A 51 -14.42 -9.49 1.96
CA VAL A 51 -14.16 -8.13 2.46
C VAL A 51 -13.10 -8.23 3.55
N VAL A 52 -12.12 -7.35 3.49
CA VAL A 52 -11.04 -7.26 4.48
C VAL A 52 -10.93 -5.82 4.95
N GLY A 53 -10.97 -5.63 6.26
CA GLY A 53 -10.72 -4.33 6.89
C GLY A 53 -9.58 -4.42 7.88
N SER A 54 -8.83 -3.34 8.04
CA SER A 54 -7.77 -3.28 9.06
C SER A 54 -7.63 -1.88 9.65
N LEU A 55 -7.02 -1.82 10.83
CA LEU A 55 -6.64 -0.58 11.50
C LEU A 55 -5.16 -0.66 11.83
N GLY A 56 -4.41 0.35 11.42
CA GLY A 56 -2.97 0.45 11.63
C GLY A 56 -2.60 1.75 12.36
N PHE A 57 -1.61 1.66 13.22
CA PHE A 57 -1.02 2.78 13.93
C PHE A 57 0.47 2.81 13.65
N GLY A 58 0.97 3.95 13.22
CA GLY A 58 2.37 4.15 12.92
C GLY A 58 2.88 5.48 13.45
N PHE A 59 4.18 5.55 13.59
CA PHE A 59 4.86 6.77 13.95
C PHE A 59 6.08 6.96 13.08
N ARG A 60 6.10 8.04 12.29
CA ARG A 60 7.26 8.42 11.48
C ARG A 60 8.16 9.33 12.29
N PHE A 61 9.43 8.98 12.37
CA PHE A 61 10.46 9.80 12.98
C PHE A 61 11.67 9.93 12.05
N PRO A 62 12.28 11.12 11.98
CA PRO A 62 13.48 11.35 11.20
C PRO A 62 14.69 10.79 11.93
N ILE A 63 15.57 10.09 11.19
CA ILE A 63 16.93 9.77 11.64
C ILE A 63 17.89 10.86 11.20
N GLN A 64 17.67 11.35 9.97
CA GLN A 64 18.38 12.47 9.36
C GLN A 64 17.40 13.27 8.51
N THR A 65 17.82 14.42 8.00
CA THR A 65 16.99 15.28 7.14
C THR A 65 16.44 14.55 5.91
N SER A 66 17.20 13.59 5.39
CA SER A 66 16.85 12.80 4.20
C SER A 66 16.38 11.39 4.53
N TRP A 67 16.43 10.95 5.78
CA TRP A 67 16.15 9.58 6.18
C TRP A 67 15.14 9.52 7.31
N SER A 68 14.07 8.75 7.12
CA SER A 68 13.04 8.52 8.14
C SER A 68 12.74 7.04 8.31
N LEU A 69 12.35 6.68 9.52
CA LEU A 69 11.83 5.37 9.88
C LEU A 69 10.37 5.49 10.32
N THR A 70 9.58 4.47 9.99
CA THR A 70 8.17 4.40 10.36
C THR A 70 7.84 2.98 10.83
N PRO A 71 7.92 2.67 12.13
CA PRO A 71 7.29 1.48 12.68
C PRO A 71 5.77 1.60 12.56
N MET A 72 5.11 0.47 12.29
CA MET A 72 3.66 0.38 12.17
C MET A 72 3.17 -0.96 12.74
N LEU A 73 2.12 -0.90 13.54
CA LEU A 73 1.35 -2.04 14.00
C LEU A 73 -0.01 -2.01 13.30
N ARG A 74 -0.48 -3.15 12.82
CA ARG A 74 -1.79 -3.25 12.15
C ARG A 74 -2.51 -4.50 12.61
N MET A 75 -3.82 -4.37 12.81
CA MET A 75 -4.75 -5.46 13.10
C MET A 75 -5.92 -5.38 12.14
N GLY A 76 -6.46 -6.52 11.76
CA GLY A 76 -7.58 -6.55 10.83
C GLY A 76 -8.33 -7.86 10.86
N ALA A 77 -9.43 -7.85 10.16
CA ALA A 77 -10.27 -9.02 9.96
C ALA A 77 -10.81 -9.03 8.53
N GLY A 78 -11.10 -10.20 8.04
CA GLY A 78 -11.74 -10.37 6.74
C GLY A 78 -12.58 -11.63 6.72
N GLY A 79 -13.51 -11.67 5.77
CA GLY A 79 -14.36 -12.83 5.59
C GLY A 79 -14.99 -12.89 4.21
N SER A 80 -15.48 -14.05 3.88
CA SER A 80 -16.23 -14.35 2.67
C SER A 80 -17.55 -15.00 3.06
N LEU A 81 -18.66 -14.39 2.66
CA LEU A 81 -19.98 -14.98 2.84
C LEU A 81 -20.18 -16.18 1.92
N ASP A 82 -19.63 -16.12 0.72
CA ASP A 82 -19.74 -17.19 -0.28
C ASP A 82 -19.04 -18.49 0.19
N LEU A 83 -17.96 -18.34 0.95
CA LEU A 83 -17.18 -19.46 1.48
C LEU A 83 -17.47 -19.74 2.95
N CYS A 84 -18.36 -18.97 3.59
CA CYS A 84 -18.65 -19.02 5.03
C CYS A 84 -17.37 -19.01 5.90
N THR A 85 -16.38 -18.18 5.50
CA THR A 85 -15.08 -18.08 6.16
C THR A 85 -14.86 -16.70 6.76
N ALA A 86 -14.23 -16.63 7.92
CA ALA A 86 -13.79 -15.39 8.53
C ALA A 86 -12.44 -15.62 9.22
N GLY A 87 -11.60 -14.59 9.25
CA GLY A 87 -10.30 -14.65 9.90
C GLY A 87 -9.86 -13.27 10.37
N SER A 88 -8.99 -13.24 11.35
CA SER A 88 -8.31 -12.02 11.78
C SER A 88 -6.82 -12.13 11.57
N PHE A 89 -6.16 -11.00 11.54
CA PHE A 89 -4.71 -10.93 11.37
C PHE A 89 -4.12 -9.79 12.18
N ALA A 90 -2.86 -9.95 12.51
CA ALA A 90 -2.03 -8.89 13.08
C ALA A 90 -0.72 -8.79 12.28
N SER A 91 -0.17 -7.61 12.20
CA SER A 91 1.13 -7.39 11.58
C SER A 91 1.89 -6.27 12.28
N ILE A 92 3.20 -6.42 12.29
CA ILE A 92 4.14 -5.38 12.70
C ILE A 92 5.13 -5.17 11.58
N GLY A 93 5.49 -3.93 11.31
CA GLY A 93 6.43 -3.61 10.24
C GLY A 93 7.22 -2.36 10.51
N LEU A 94 8.33 -2.24 9.80
CA LEU A 94 9.21 -1.09 9.81
C LEU A 94 9.46 -0.65 8.38
N THR A 95 9.13 0.59 8.09
CA THR A 95 9.44 1.24 6.80
C THR A 95 10.61 2.20 6.99
N SER A 96 11.60 2.11 6.13
CA SER A 96 12.72 3.04 6.01
C SER A 96 12.59 3.79 4.68
N VAL A 97 12.64 5.11 4.71
CA VAL A 97 12.60 5.96 3.51
C VAL A 97 13.80 6.87 3.52
N TYR A 98 14.60 6.78 2.47
CA TYR A 98 15.73 7.66 2.22
C TYR A 98 15.48 8.47 0.94
N ASN A 99 15.56 9.81 1.03
CA ASN A 99 15.32 10.73 -0.07
C ASN A 99 16.62 11.42 -0.46
N TYR A 100 17.01 11.27 -1.71
CA TYR A 100 18.17 11.95 -2.28
C TYR A 100 17.73 12.96 -3.31
N LYS A 101 18.00 14.24 -3.06
CA LYS A 101 17.63 15.34 -3.96
C LYS A 101 18.74 15.59 -4.98
N ILE A 102 18.41 15.45 -6.26
CA ILE A 102 19.29 15.69 -7.39
C ILE A 102 18.70 16.84 -8.22
N GLN A 103 19.18 18.06 -8.01
CA GLN A 103 18.69 19.25 -8.71
C GLN A 103 17.15 19.39 -8.72
N ARG A 104 16.50 18.95 -9.81
CA ARG A 104 15.04 19.02 -10.02
C ARG A 104 14.31 17.70 -9.73
N TYR A 105 15.03 16.72 -9.23
CA TYR A 105 14.51 15.37 -9.03
C TYR A 105 14.72 14.93 -7.58
N ILE A 106 13.86 14.05 -7.13
CA ILE A 106 14.03 13.32 -5.87
C ILE A 106 14.07 11.83 -6.21
N LEU A 107 15.17 11.20 -5.87
CA LEU A 107 15.31 9.76 -5.84
C LEU A 107 14.98 9.29 -4.41
N SER A 108 13.98 8.44 -4.26
CA SER A 108 13.63 7.87 -2.96
C SER A 108 13.86 6.36 -2.97
N MET A 109 14.53 5.87 -1.93
CA MET A 109 14.65 4.44 -1.63
C MET A 109 13.74 4.13 -0.46
N THR A 110 12.87 3.13 -0.63
CA THR A 110 11.95 2.67 0.40
C THR A 110 12.23 1.20 0.67
N ASN A 111 12.52 0.88 1.94
CA ASN A 111 12.68 -0.50 2.37
C ASN A 111 11.64 -0.78 3.44
N TYR A 112 11.00 -1.94 3.36
CA TYR A 112 10.03 -2.39 4.35
C TYR A 112 10.37 -3.81 4.78
N VAL A 113 10.31 -4.04 6.07
CA VAL A 113 10.30 -5.37 6.67
C VAL A 113 9.11 -5.48 7.60
N GLY A 114 8.37 -6.56 7.47
CA GLY A 114 7.20 -6.81 8.31
C GLY A 114 6.99 -8.27 8.62
N TYR A 115 6.30 -8.51 9.72
CA TYR A 115 5.79 -9.80 10.11
C TYR A 115 4.27 -9.75 10.13
N PHE A 116 3.65 -10.76 9.54
CA PHE A 116 2.22 -10.91 9.44
C PHE A 116 1.82 -12.28 9.99
N THR A 117 0.78 -12.32 10.80
CA THR A 117 0.21 -13.55 11.33
C THR A 117 -1.32 -13.50 11.28
N THR A 118 -1.93 -14.62 10.94
CA THR A 118 -3.38 -14.81 11.12
C THR A 118 -3.65 -15.34 12.51
N THR A 119 -4.78 -14.95 13.07
CA THR A 119 -5.27 -15.38 14.37
C THR A 119 -6.70 -15.90 14.24
N ASN A 120 -7.11 -16.79 15.12
CA ASN A 120 -8.47 -17.32 15.13
C ASN A 120 -9.45 -16.22 15.54
N LEU A 121 -10.50 -16.03 14.75
CA LEU A 121 -11.68 -15.26 15.17
C LEU A 121 -12.66 -16.21 15.86
N TRP A 122 -12.92 -15.97 17.13
CA TRP A 122 -14.00 -16.60 17.87
C TRP A 122 -15.31 -15.90 17.50
N LEU A 123 -15.94 -16.30 16.41
CA LEU A 123 -17.30 -15.90 16.07
C LEU A 123 -18.20 -17.15 16.19
N THR A 124 -19.02 -17.15 17.26
CA THR A 124 -20.17 -18.05 17.47
C THR A 124 -20.08 -19.42 16.75
N GLY A 125 -19.30 -20.35 17.33
CA GLY A 125 -19.40 -21.76 16.99
C GLY A 125 -18.62 -22.27 15.77
N VAL A 126 -17.87 -21.43 15.09
CA VAL A 126 -17.06 -21.86 13.93
C VAL A 126 -15.57 -21.64 14.23
N ASN A 127 -14.83 -22.74 14.39
CA ASN A 127 -13.39 -22.74 14.58
C ASN A 127 -12.70 -22.81 13.21
N PHE A 128 -12.23 -21.69 12.69
CA PHE A 128 -11.29 -21.70 11.57
C PHE A 128 -9.87 -21.66 12.11
N THR A 129 -9.18 -22.78 12.02
CA THR A 129 -7.78 -22.90 12.42
C THR A 129 -6.89 -22.79 11.20
N TYR A 130 -6.59 -21.57 10.78
CA TYR A 130 -5.64 -21.33 9.71
C TYR A 130 -4.55 -20.37 10.20
N HIS A 131 -3.38 -20.93 10.46
CA HIS A 131 -2.26 -20.16 10.96
C HIS A 131 -1.28 -19.89 9.82
N LEU A 132 -1.23 -18.64 9.37
CA LEU A 132 -0.19 -18.15 8.49
C LEU A 132 0.77 -17.28 9.27
N HIS A 133 2.05 -17.48 9.02
CA HIS A 133 3.12 -16.67 9.58
C HIS A 133 4.08 -16.29 8.46
N ASN A 134 4.12 -15.03 8.07
CA ASN A 134 4.93 -14.60 6.95
C ASN A 134 5.77 -13.37 7.31
N TYR A 135 6.99 -13.34 6.77
CA TYR A 135 7.82 -12.16 6.70
C TYR A 135 7.65 -11.53 5.32
N ILE A 136 7.48 -10.23 5.30
CA ILE A 136 7.32 -9.46 4.07
C ILE A 136 8.49 -8.51 3.97
N TYR A 137 9.20 -8.57 2.84
CA TYR A 137 10.29 -7.68 2.49
C TYR A 137 9.90 -6.94 1.23
N LYS A 138 10.04 -5.61 1.26
CA LYS A 138 9.81 -4.78 0.09
C LYS A 138 10.98 -3.83 -0.09
N ASN A 139 11.44 -3.68 -1.32
CA ASN A 139 12.45 -2.73 -1.70
C ASN A 139 11.90 -1.90 -2.85
N GLY A 140 11.87 -0.60 -2.68
CA GLY A 140 11.31 0.31 -3.67
C GLY A 140 12.29 1.41 -4.04
N LEU A 141 12.28 1.76 -5.31
CA LEU A 141 12.92 2.94 -5.86
C LEU A 141 11.85 3.83 -6.48
N SER A 142 11.89 5.11 -6.21
CA SER A 142 11.02 6.07 -6.87
C SER A 142 11.79 7.28 -7.36
N PHE A 143 11.46 7.72 -8.55
CA PHE A 143 12.05 8.88 -9.17
C PHE A 143 10.95 9.90 -9.46
N ARG A 144 11.01 11.04 -8.76
CA ARG A 144 9.99 12.09 -8.83
C ARG A 144 10.58 13.42 -9.31
N THR A 145 9.86 14.13 -10.17
CA THR A 145 10.18 15.50 -10.56
C THR A 145 9.81 16.47 -9.45
N CYS A 146 10.72 17.38 -9.05
CA CYS A 146 10.43 18.43 -8.05
C CYS A 146 9.79 19.68 -8.65
N ARG A 147 10.01 19.92 -9.95
CA ARG A 147 9.36 20.99 -10.70
C ARG A 147 8.53 20.33 -11.78
N GLY A 148 7.23 20.23 -11.49
CA GLY A 148 6.28 19.65 -12.42
C GLY A 148 6.14 20.43 -13.71
N TRP A 149 5.56 19.79 -14.69
CA TRP A 149 5.12 20.47 -15.90
C TRP A 149 3.91 21.32 -15.57
N ARG A 150 3.85 22.50 -16.15
CA ARG A 150 2.71 23.37 -15.98
C ARG A 150 1.61 22.96 -16.98
N MET A 151 0.51 22.41 -16.44
CA MET A 151 -0.70 22.16 -17.21
C MET A 151 -1.74 23.23 -16.86
N GLY A 152 -1.86 24.25 -17.72
CA GLY A 152 -2.68 25.42 -17.42
C GLY A 152 -2.11 26.20 -16.23
N THR A 153 -2.89 26.33 -15.16
CA THR A 153 -2.51 27.01 -13.91
C THR A 153 -1.85 26.12 -12.86
N ARG A 154 -1.76 24.79 -13.11
CA ARG A 154 -1.34 23.79 -12.12
C ARG A 154 0.03 23.19 -12.43
N ASN A 155 0.77 22.88 -11.36
CA ASN A 155 1.98 22.07 -11.50
C ASN A 155 1.60 20.59 -11.39
N VAL A 156 2.09 19.78 -12.33
CA VAL A 156 1.91 18.34 -12.36
C VAL A 156 3.27 17.68 -12.20
N ASN A 157 3.44 16.95 -11.13
CA ASN A 157 4.65 16.18 -10.84
C ASN A 157 4.50 14.76 -11.40
N PHE A 158 5.55 14.27 -12.02
CA PHE A 158 5.65 12.92 -12.53
C PHE A 158 6.50 12.06 -11.60
N ASN A 159 6.06 10.83 -11.33
CA ASN A 159 6.83 9.89 -10.52
C ASN A 159 6.80 8.48 -11.14
N VAL A 160 7.97 7.87 -11.25
CA VAL A 160 8.18 6.49 -11.66
C VAL A 160 8.57 5.69 -10.42
N THR A 161 7.95 4.56 -10.22
CA THR A 161 8.23 3.67 -9.08
C THR A 161 8.59 2.28 -9.58
N PHE A 162 9.56 1.67 -8.94
CA PHE A 162 9.86 0.24 -9.03
C PHE A 162 9.85 -0.32 -7.62
N GLU A 163 9.13 -1.42 -7.40
CA GLU A 163 9.05 -2.10 -6.10
C GLU A 163 9.23 -3.60 -6.30
N ASP A 164 10.10 -4.19 -5.51
CA ASP A 164 10.30 -5.63 -5.39
C ASP A 164 9.71 -6.11 -4.07
N THR A 165 8.87 -7.16 -4.10
CA THR A 165 8.22 -7.73 -2.92
C THR A 165 8.54 -9.21 -2.81
N TYR A 166 9.07 -9.59 -1.66
CA TYR A 166 9.36 -10.98 -1.31
C TYR A 166 8.66 -11.37 -0.01
N ILE A 167 7.95 -12.52 -0.01
CA ILE A 167 7.23 -13.07 1.13
C ILE A 167 7.87 -14.41 1.49
N ALA A 168 8.35 -14.49 2.72
CA ALA A 168 9.05 -15.66 3.25
C ALA A 168 8.22 -16.39 4.29
N ARG A 169 8.53 -17.66 4.48
CA ARG A 169 8.05 -18.64 5.44
C ARG A 169 6.94 -19.51 4.90
N ASP A 170 5.66 -19.22 5.14
CA ASP A 170 4.58 -20.13 4.77
C ASP A 170 4.36 -20.20 3.25
N HIS A 171 3.81 -21.33 2.79
CA HIS A 171 3.66 -21.64 1.38
C HIS A 171 2.55 -20.83 0.72
N LEU A 172 2.81 -19.54 0.43
CA LEU A 172 1.94 -18.76 -0.41
C LEU A 172 2.13 -19.10 -1.90
N PHE A 173 1.07 -19.00 -2.67
CA PHE A 173 1.10 -19.29 -4.10
C PHE A 173 2.04 -18.33 -4.84
N ILE A 174 2.00 -17.03 -4.50
CA ILE A 174 2.89 -16.00 -5.03
C ILE A 174 3.74 -15.49 -3.86
N ARG A 175 5.06 -15.68 -3.97
CA ARG A 175 6.02 -15.28 -2.94
C ARG A 175 6.90 -14.12 -3.35
N HIS A 176 7.00 -13.89 -4.64
CA HIS A 176 7.88 -12.88 -5.20
C HIS A 176 7.22 -12.26 -6.42
N TYR A 177 7.12 -10.95 -6.42
CA TYR A 177 6.64 -10.17 -7.53
C TYR A 177 7.28 -8.78 -7.53
N GLU A 178 7.35 -8.21 -8.70
CA GLU A 178 7.85 -6.88 -8.96
C GLU A 178 6.71 -5.99 -9.43
N GLU A 179 6.78 -4.69 -9.11
CA GLU A 179 5.81 -3.68 -9.53
C GLU A 179 6.54 -2.52 -10.19
N ILE A 180 6.06 -2.11 -11.35
CA ILE A 180 6.43 -0.86 -12.01
C ILE A 180 5.21 0.05 -11.98
N GLY A 181 5.39 1.29 -11.52
CA GLY A 181 4.30 2.26 -11.40
C GLY A 181 4.66 3.60 -12.01
N LEU A 182 3.65 4.23 -12.58
CA LEU A 182 3.69 5.62 -13.06
C LEU A 182 2.64 6.41 -12.30
N SER A 183 3.00 7.58 -11.78
CA SER A 183 2.02 8.44 -11.13
C SER A 183 2.17 9.90 -11.57
N LEU A 184 1.02 10.56 -11.65
CA LEU A 184 0.86 11.98 -11.88
C LEU A 184 0.24 12.57 -10.61
N THR A 185 0.88 13.58 -10.06
CA THR A 185 0.38 14.29 -8.87
C THR A 185 0.21 15.76 -9.22
N SER A 186 -1.00 16.27 -9.10
CA SER A 186 -1.31 17.68 -9.31
C SER A 186 -1.41 18.40 -7.98
N ASP A 187 -0.78 19.55 -7.86
CA ASP A 187 -0.87 20.41 -6.70
C ASP A 187 -2.21 21.18 -6.71
N CYS A 188 -2.79 21.40 -5.53
CA CYS A 188 -3.93 22.28 -5.27
C CYS A 188 -5.15 22.13 -6.21
N LEU A 189 -6.08 21.25 -5.84
CA LEU A 189 -7.40 21.18 -6.50
C LEU A 189 -8.36 22.28 -6.02
N ILE A 190 -8.27 22.65 -4.75
CA ILE A 190 -9.11 23.66 -4.11
C ILE A 190 -8.26 24.89 -3.82
N PRO A 191 -8.61 26.09 -4.35
CA PRO A 191 -7.79 27.30 -4.22
C PRO A 191 -7.53 27.78 -2.78
N TYR A 192 -8.33 27.32 -1.83
CA TYR A 192 -8.26 27.72 -0.42
C TYR A 192 -7.45 26.76 0.47
N TRP A 193 -7.04 25.59 -0.03
CA TRP A 193 -6.28 24.59 0.71
C TRP A 193 -4.94 24.37 0.02
N ASN A 194 -3.90 24.97 0.57
CA ASN A 194 -2.58 25.04 -0.05
C ASN A 194 -1.85 23.69 -0.15
N ASP A 195 -2.30 22.66 0.59
CA ASP A 195 -1.65 21.38 0.69
C ASP A 195 -2.39 20.24 -0.02
N ASP A 196 -3.45 20.58 -0.77
CA ASP A 196 -4.23 19.60 -1.52
C ASP A 196 -3.43 18.99 -2.65
N CYS A 197 -3.45 17.69 -2.78
CA CYS A 197 -2.96 17.07 -3.99
C CYS A 197 -3.84 15.90 -4.46
N LEU A 198 -4.05 15.85 -5.77
CA LEU A 198 -4.64 14.70 -6.43
C LEU A 198 -3.54 13.89 -7.08
N SER A 199 -3.45 12.62 -6.73
CA SER A 199 -2.49 11.69 -7.32
C SER A 199 -3.21 10.56 -8.05
N LEU A 200 -2.78 10.33 -9.28
CA LEU A 200 -3.22 9.24 -10.14
C LEU A 200 -2.03 8.31 -10.36
N LYS A 201 -2.13 7.06 -9.95
CA LYS A 201 -1.08 6.05 -10.17
C LYS A 201 -1.65 4.89 -10.96
N PHE A 202 -0.93 4.50 -11.99
CA PHE A 202 -1.10 3.22 -12.68
C PHE A 202 0.12 2.35 -12.35
N SER A 203 -0.10 1.07 -12.02
CA SER A 203 0.99 0.13 -11.81
C SER A 203 0.72 -1.23 -12.45
N TYR A 204 1.81 -1.85 -12.86
CA TYR A 204 1.85 -3.20 -13.40
C TYR A 204 2.70 -4.08 -12.50
N GLN A 205 2.12 -5.20 -12.06
CA GLN A 205 2.81 -6.22 -11.27
C GLN A 205 3.09 -7.43 -12.13
N PHE A 206 4.24 -8.04 -11.93
CA PHE A 206 4.64 -9.28 -12.60
C PHE A 206 5.49 -10.12 -11.67
N GLY A 207 5.46 -11.43 -11.86
CA GLY A 207 6.18 -12.33 -10.96
C GLY A 207 6.23 -13.77 -11.48
N ARG A 208 6.67 -14.66 -10.60
CA ARG A 208 6.73 -16.10 -10.91
C ARG A 208 5.31 -16.67 -11.10
N LYS A 209 5.21 -17.83 -11.76
CA LYS A 209 3.97 -18.59 -12.03
C LYS A 209 2.96 -17.81 -12.89
N ASP A 210 3.45 -17.05 -13.86
CA ASP A 210 2.65 -16.22 -14.77
C ASP A 210 1.79 -15.18 -14.03
N TYR A 211 2.22 -14.75 -12.85
CA TYR A 211 1.55 -13.68 -12.12
C TYR A 211 1.67 -12.36 -12.87
N ARG A 212 0.54 -11.72 -13.10
CA ARG A 212 0.42 -10.40 -13.70
C ARG A 212 -0.71 -9.64 -13.01
N GLY A 213 -0.52 -8.35 -12.77
CA GLY A 213 -1.54 -7.52 -12.17
C GLY A 213 -1.51 -6.10 -12.73
N TYR A 214 -2.67 -5.49 -12.84
CA TYR A 214 -2.84 -4.09 -13.24
C TYR A 214 -3.60 -3.38 -12.14
N PHE A 215 -3.08 -2.27 -11.66
CA PHE A 215 -3.68 -1.51 -10.58
C PHE A 215 -3.75 -0.05 -10.96
N PHE A 216 -4.87 0.55 -10.61
CA PHE A 216 -5.15 1.95 -10.75
C PHE A 216 -5.46 2.52 -9.38
N ASN A 217 -4.78 3.61 -9.01
CA ASN A 217 -4.96 4.27 -7.73
C ASN A 217 -5.27 5.74 -7.95
N LEU A 218 -6.35 6.20 -7.37
CA LEU A 218 -6.70 7.61 -7.28
C LEU A 218 -6.63 8.00 -5.80
N THR A 219 -5.80 8.96 -5.47
CA THR A 219 -5.60 9.41 -4.08
C THR A 219 -5.77 10.92 -4.00
N TYR A 220 -6.55 11.37 -3.05
CA TYR A 220 -6.70 12.76 -2.70
C TYR A 220 -6.18 12.98 -1.28
N GLN A 221 -5.30 13.95 -1.13
CA GLN A 221 -4.73 14.40 0.14
C GLN A 221 -5.22 15.83 0.40
N PHE A 222 -5.69 16.08 1.61
CA PHE A 222 -6.14 17.38 2.10
C PHE A 222 -5.44 17.73 3.40
#